data_fdb86bfe1c101d52060ea94ee53722d9
#
_entry.id   fdb86bfe1c101d52060ea94ee53722d9
#
_cell.length_a   1.000
_cell.length_b   1.000
_cell.length_c   1.000
_cell.angle_alpha   90.00
_cell.angle_beta   90.00
_cell.angle_gamma   90.00
#
_symmetry.space_group_name_H-M   'P 1'
#
loop_
_entity.id
_entity.type
_entity.pdbx_description
1 polymer ?
#
loop_
_entity_poly.entity_id
_entity_poly.type
_entity_poly.pdbx_seq_one_letter_code
_entity_poly.pdbx_strand_id
1 'polypeptide(L)'
;MSSDKYIHSDVESKIYSYWEKNSLFKPKKNKKKFSIVIPPPNITGSLHMGHALNNSIQDLLVRYHRMNNYETLWQPGTDHAGIATQALVEKKLSSDGISKNHLGRKKFIEKVWEWKNEYGGIIINQLKKLGCSCDWSRNAFTMDENLSKSVVKVFVDLYKKKIIYKSKKLVNWDTVLKTAISDLEVDQREVNSKLYHIKYPIEGINEFITIATTRPETMLGDTAVAVNPKDKRYKKVLGKNVTLPLVGRKIKIITDEYADPNQGTGAVKITPAHDFNDYKVGVRNKLKILNVFTEEGKINKNAPTEYIGLDRFDARRKILQDLSTKGLLAKEENIINKVPYGDRSNSVVEPFLTEQWFVDAKKLSIKAK
;
A
#
# COMPACT_ATOMS: atom_id res chain seq x y z
N MET A 1 -40.22 47.95 -2.01
CA MET A 1 -40.60 46.54 -2.13
C MET A 1 -39.46 45.72 -1.57
N SER A 2 -39.55 45.18 -0.39
CA SER A 2 -38.56 44.21 0.11
C SER A 2 -38.66 42.97 -0.77
N SER A 3 -37.56 42.54 -1.36
CA SER A 3 -37.56 41.27 -2.10
C SER A 3 -37.79 40.14 -1.07
N ASP A 4 -38.92 39.44 -1.14
CA ASP A 4 -39.25 38.27 -0.30
C ASP A 4 -38.36 37.06 -0.59
N LYS A 5 -37.24 37.27 -1.28
CA LYS A 5 -36.31 36.20 -1.62
C LYS A 5 -35.25 36.05 -0.53
N TYR A 6 -35.13 34.85 0.00
CA TYR A 6 -34.01 34.47 0.87
C TYR A 6 -32.66 34.58 0.11
N ILE A 7 -31.78 35.45 0.60
CA ILE A 7 -30.45 35.63 0.08
C ILE A 7 -29.48 35.05 1.11
N HIS A 8 -28.98 33.84 0.82
CA HIS A 8 -28.15 33.06 1.74
C HIS A 8 -26.88 33.82 2.19
N SER A 9 -26.22 34.57 1.30
CA SER A 9 -25.03 35.36 1.63
C SER A 9 -25.24 36.39 2.73
N ASP A 10 -26.46 36.94 2.83
CA ASP A 10 -26.77 38.02 3.77
C ASP A 10 -27.13 37.51 5.17
N VAL A 11 -27.52 36.23 5.25
CA VAL A 11 -28.13 35.63 6.44
C VAL A 11 -27.25 34.60 7.10
N GLU A 12 -26.72 33.61 6.33
CA GLU A 12 -26.13 32.40 6.90
C GLU A 12 -24.87 32.70 7.72
N SER A 13 -23.96 33.53 7.23
CA SER A 13 -22.72 33.87 7.96
C SER A 13 -23.01 34.59 9.29
N LYS A 14 -24.05 35.45 9.35
CA LYS A 14 -24.43 36.16 10.56
C LYS A 14 -25.04 35.22 11.58
N ILE A 15 -25.93 34.32 11.14
CA ILE A 15 -26.56 33.33 12.01
C ILE A 15 -25.50 32.37 12.56
N TYR A 16 -24.60 31.83 11.70
CA TYR A 16 -23.60 30.91 12.14
C TYR A 16 -22.64 31.54 13.18
N SER A 17 -22.20 32.80 12.93
CA SER A 17 -21.40 33.58 13.88
C SER A 17 -22.14 33.80 15.22
N TYR A 18 -23.45 34.05 15.19
CA TYR A 18 -24.27 34.15 16.39
C TYR A 18 -24.26 32.83 17.19
N TRP A 19 -24.42 31.68 16.50
CA TRP A 19 -24.41 30.38 17.17
C TRP A 19 -23.06 30.09 17.86
N GLU A 20 -21.94 30.39 17.18
CA GLU A 20 -20.59 30.19 17.75
C GLU A 20 -20.37 31.13 18.98
N LYS A 21 -20.63 32.43 18.83
CA LYS A 21 -20.48 33.42 19.93
C LYS A 21 -21.25 33.04 21.16
N ASN A 22 -22.46 32.52 20.99
CA ASN A 22 -23.32 32.09 22.09
C ASN A 22 -23.09 30.64 22.55
N SER A 23 -22.04 29.97 22.01
CA SER A 23 -21.67 28.60 22.41
C SER A 23 -22.81 27.59 22.27
N LEU A 24 -23.71 27.75 21.27
CA LEU A 24 -24.94 26.93 21.14
C LEU A 24 -24.62 25.48 20.77
N PHE A 25 -23.44 25.20 20.27
CA PHE A 25 -23.00 23.84 19.88
C PHE A 25 -22.35 23.06 21.02
N LYS A 26 -22.06 23.72 22.16
CA LYS A 26 -21.48 23.04 23.32
C LYS A 26 -22.46 22.13 24.01
N PRO A 27 -22.01 20.98 24.53
CA PRO A 27 -22.87 20.09 25.32
C PRO A 27 -23.46 20.82 26.54
N LYS A 28 -24.75 20.72 26.74
CA LYS A 28 -25.45 21.19 27.97
C LYS A 28 -25.66 19.98 28.86
N LYS A 29 -25.13 20.01 30.09
CA LYS A 29 -25.18 18.89 31.05
C LYS A 29 -26.58 18.33 31.21
N ASN A 30 -26.74 17.02 30.97
CA ASN A 30 -27.98 16.29 31.13
C ASN A 30 -27.69 14.81 31.50
N LYS A 31 -28.76 14.11 31.99
CA LYS A 31 -28.67 12.68 32.29
C LYS A 31 -28.57 11.83 31.04
N LYS A 32 -29.30 12.19 29.97
CA LYS A 32 -29.25 11.51 28.67
C LYS A 32 -28.10 12.07 27.85
N LYS A 33 -27.26 11.22 27.33
CA LYS A 33 -26.04 11.61 26.53
C LYS A 33 -26.14 11.08 25.13
N PHE A 34 -25.65 11.88 24.17
CA PHE A 34 -25.47 11.49 22.80
C PHE A 34 -24.17 12.12 22.25
N SER A 35 -23.32 11.34 21.59
CA SER A 35 -22.10 11.86 21.02
C SER A 35 -21.79 11.22 19.68
N ILE A 36 -21.30 12.02 18.76
CA ILE A 36 -20.72 11.59 17.49
C ILE A 36 -19.31 12.16 17.40
N VAL A 37 -18.37 11.34 16.94
CA VAL A 37 -17.05 11.80 16.47
C VAL A 37 -17.16 11.93 14.97
N ILE A 38 -16.87 13.11 14.43
CA ILE A 38 -16.83 13.31 12.97
C ILE A 38 -15.80 12.33 12.37
N PRO A 39 -16.09 11.64 11.26
CA PRO A 39 -15.00 11.02 10.48
C PRO A 39 -14.06 12.13 10.03
N PRO A 40 -12.82 12.21 10.58
CA PRO A 40 -12.00 13.39 10.40
C PRO A 40 -11.56 13.50 8.93
N PRO A 41 -11.92 14.58 8.22
CA PRO A 41 -11.49 14.75 6.84
C PRO A 41 -9.97 14.83 6.72
N ASN A 42 -9.43 14.18 5.69
CA ASN A 42 -8.02 14.28 5.33
C ASN A 42 -7.68 15.70 4.86
N ILE A 43 -6.55 16.24 5.29
CA ILE A 43 -6.04 17.55 4.82
C ILE A 43 -5.42 17.48 3.42
N THR A 44 -6.00 16.67 2.55
CA THR A 44 -5.50 16.44 1.17
C THR A 44 -6.12 17.37 0.14
N GLY A 45 -7.09 18.20 0.53
CA GLY A 45 -7.76 19.15 -0.35
C GLY A 45 -9.08 19.65 0.20
N SER A 46 -9.97 20.08 -0.69
CA SER A 46 -11.33 20.51 -0.35
C SER A 46 -12.27 19.35 -0.14
N LEU A 47 -13.36 19.60 0.61
CA LEU A 47 -14.44 18.62 0.78
C LEU A 47 -15.17 18.38 -0.55
N HIS A 48 -15.71 17.18 -0.69
CA HIS A 48 -16.55 16.77 -1.83
C HIS A 48 -17.97 16.39 -1.37
N MET A 49 -18.87 16.10 -2.30
CA MET A 49 -20.28 15.79 -2.02
C MET A 49 -20.48 14.63 -1.02
N GLY A 50 -19.59 13.64 -1.00
CA GLY A 50 -19.64 12.56 -0.01
C GLY A 50 -19.44 13.06 1.42
N HIS A 51 -18.55 14.02 1.62
CA HIS A 51 -18.39 14.69 2.93
C HIS A 51 -19.65 15.48 3.28
N ALA A 52 -20.24 16.22 2.32
CA ALA A 52 -21.46 16.99 2.56
C ALA A 52 -22.60 16.08 3.01
N LEU A 53 -22.87 14.98 2.30
CA LEU A 53 -23.90 14.01 2.64
C LEU A 53 -23.68 13.42 4.05
N ASN A 54 -22.47 12.92 4.31
CA ASN A 54 -22.15 12.30 5.61
C ASN A 54 -22.34 13.28 6.76
N ASN A 55 -21.82 14.51 6.62
CA ASN A 55 -21.91 15.51 7.68
C ASN A 55 -23.35 16.05 7.87
N SER A 56 -24.13 16.17 6.79
CA SER A 56 -25.54 16.56 6.90
C SER A 56 -26.37 15.54 7.69
N ILE A 57 -26.14 14.24 7.47
CA ILE A 57 -26.80 13.17 8.23
C ILE A 57 -26.42 13.24 9.70
N GLN A 58 -25.14 13.43 10.01
CA GLN A 58 -24.65 13.56 11.39
C GLN A 58 -25.23 14.81 12.06
N ASP A 59 -25.27 15.94 11.36
CA ASP A 59 -25.81 17.19 11.89
C ASP A 59 -27.31 17.08 12.19
N LEU A 60 -28.08 16.40 11.32
CA LEU A 60 -29.48 16.09 11.58
C LEU A 60 -29.67 15.34 12.90
N LEU A 61 -28.89 14.26 13.10
CA LEU A 61 -28.96 13.45 14.32
C LEU A 61 -28.55 14.25 15.56
N VAL A 62 -27.49 15.03 15.46
CA VAL A 62 -27.02 15.90 16.55
C VAL A 62 -28.05 16.94 16.93
N ARG A 63 -28.65 17.62 15.95
CA ARG A 63 -29.72 18.62 16.20
C ARG A 63 -30.97 17.98 16.80
N TYR A 64 -31.37 16.82 16.27
CA TYR A 64 -32.51 16.06 16.82
C TYR A 64 -32.34 15.74 18.31
N HIS A 65 -31.16 15.17 18.68
CA HIS A 65 -30.89 14.84 20.09
C HIS A 65 -30.76 16.08 20.97
N ARG A 66 -30.17 17.17 20.46
CA ARG A 66 -30.04 18.43 21.18
C ARG A 66 -31.43 19.03 21.47
N MET A 67 -32.35 18.99 20.50
CA MET A 67 -33.76 19.44 20.68
C MET A 67 -34.52 18.56 21.65
N ASN A 68 -34.16 17.28 21.78
CA ASN A 68 -34.76 16.36 22.75
C ASN A 68 -34.06 16.39 24.12
N ASN A 69 -33.35 17.46 24.43
CA ASN A 69 -32.67 17.70 25.71
C ASN A 69 -31.62 16.64 26.09
N TYR A 70 -30.90 16.07 25.11
CA TYR A 70 -29.72 15.28 25.39
C TYR A 70 -28.49 16.19 25.60
N GLU A 71 -27.56 15.77 26.47
CA GLU A 71 -26.22 16.29 26.49
C GLU A 71 -25.52 15.81 25.21
N THR A 72 -25.51 16.68 24.19
CA THR A 72 -25.11 16.28 22.83
C THR A 72 -23.76 16.86 22.47
N LEU A 73 -22.79 16.00 22.14
CA LEU A 73 -21.47 16.37 21.63
C LEU A 73 -21.31 15.89 20.19
N TRP A 74 -20.99 16.80 19.29
CA TRP A 74 -20.40 16.46 18.00
C TRP A 74 -18.94 16.91 17.99
N GLN A 75 -18.03 15.95 18.14
CA GLN A 75 -16.60 16.18 18.21
C GLN A 75 -16.01 16.41 16.82
N PRO A 76 -15.51 17.61 16.49
CA PRO A 76 -14.82 17.87 15.22
C PRO A 76 -13.35 17.45 15.24
N GLY A 77 -12.77 17.28 14.05
CA GLY A 77 -11.36 17.06 13.87
C GLY A 77 -10.97 16.95 12.40
N THR A 78 -9.67 16.93 12.14
CA THR A 78 -9.08 16.69 10.80
C THR A 78 -7.96 15.66 10.89
N ASP A 79 -7.76 14.92 9.81
CA ASP A 79 -6.73 13.88 9.72
C ASP A 79 -5.52 14.34 8.92
N HIS A 80 -4.32 14.02 9.41
CA HIS A 80 -3.06 14.29 8.72
C HIS A 80 -2.86 13.45 7.45
N ALA A 81 -3.58 12.36 7.27
CA ALA A 81 -3.54 11.45 6.12
C ALA A 81 -2.14 10.90 5.74
N GLY A 82 -1.12 11.18 6.52
CA GLY A 82 0.24 10.63 6.40
C GLY A 82 0.85 10.76 5.00
N ILE A 83 1.13 9.62 4.36
CA ILE A 83 1.80 9.53 3.05
C ILE A 83 1.03 10.29 1.96
N ALA A 84 -0.30 10.27 1.96
CA ALA A 84 -1.10 10.96 0.94
C ALA A 84 -0.85 12.48 0.95
N THR A 85 -0.84 13.11 2.13
CA THR A 85 -0.51 14.54 2.28
C THR A 85 0.92 14.83 1.85
N GLN A 86 1.89 13.98 2.27
CA GLN A 86 3.29 14.16 1.86
C GLN A 86 3.47 14.05 0.35
N ALA A 87 2.81 13.10 -0.32
CA ALA A 87 2.86 12.94 -1.77
C ALA A 87 2.30 14.18 -2.53
N LEU A 88 1.23 14.79 -2.00
CA LEU A 88 0.68 16.04 -2.58
C LEU A 88 1.64 17.21 -2.43
N VAL A 89 2.26 17.38 -1.26
CA VAL A 89 3.26 18.41 -1.02
C VAL A 89 4.49 18.19 -1.91
N GLU A 90 4.94 16.95 -2.05
CA GLU A 90 6.05 16.60 -2.94
C GLU A 90 5.73 16.90 -4.40
N LYS A 91 4.50 16.59 -4.86
CA LYS A 91 4.03 16.92 -6.20
C LYS A 91 4.00 18.44 -6.45
N LYS A 92 3.50 19.22 -5.47
CA LYS A 92 3.49 20.68 -5.54
C LYS A 92 4.91 21.24 -5.63
N LEU A 93 5.82 20.79 -4.76
CA LEU A 93 7.22 21.22 -4.78
C LEU A 93 7.90 20.86 -6.13
N SER A 94 7.63 19.67 -6.67
CA SER A 94 8.18 19.24 -7.96
C SER A 94 7.69 20.11 -9.11
N SER A 95 6.43 20.58 -9.10
CA SER A 95 5.91 21.52 -10.09
C SER A 95 6.60 22.89 -10.01
N ASP A 96 7.10 23.25 -8.83
CA ASP A 96 7.88 24.46 -8.60
C ASP A 96 9.39 24.26 -8.84
N GLY A 97 9.80 23.10 -9.40
CA GLY A 97 11.20 22.75 -9.65
C GLY A 97 12.01 22.36 -8.42
N ILE A 98 11.36 22.10 -7.28
CA ILE A 98 12.02 21.81 -6.00
C ILE A 98 11.98 20.32 -5.73
N SER A 99 13.16 19.67 -5.65
CA SER A 99 13.27 18.27 -5.25
C SER A 99 13.23 18.14 -3.73
N LYS A 100 12.41 17.19 -3.23
CA LYS A 100 12.37 16.80 -1.81
C LYS A 100 13.74 16.42 -1.25
N ASN A 101 14.56 15.73 -2.05
CA ASN A 101 15.89 15.30 -1.64
C ASN A 101 16.84 16.49 -1.46
N HIS A 102 16.79 17.50 -2.33
CA HIS A 102 17.57 18.73 -2.18
C HIS A 102 17.09 19.59 -1.03
N LEU A 103 15.78 19.62 -0.78
CA LEU A 103 15.21 20.39 0.32
C LEU A 103 15.64 19.84 1.70
N GLY A 104 15.79 18.54 1.81
CA GLY A 104 16.08 17.81 3.04
C GLY A 104 14.87 17.67 3.98
N ARG A 105 14.96 16.71 4.91
CA ARG A 105 13.84 16.31 5.77
C ARG A 105 13.22 17.46 6.56
N LYS A 106 14.03 18.31 7.20
CA LYS A 106 13.53 19.39 8.08
C LYS A 106 12.65 20.37 7.31
N LYS A 107 13.18 20.92 6.23
CA LYS A 107 12.46 21.88 5.39
C LYS A 107 11.23 21.25 4.70
N PHE A 108 11.31 19.99 4.32
CA PHE A 108 10.16 19.28 3.77
C PHE A 108 9.03 19.16 4.79
N ILE A 109 9.34 18.81 6.05
CA ILE A 109 8.34 18.77 7.14
C ILE A 109 7.72 20.16 7.37
N GLU A 110 8.51 21.23 7.35
CA GLU A 110 7.99 22.61 7.44
C GLU A 110 6.97 22.89 6.34
N LYS A 111 7.23 22.49 5.09
CA LYS A 111 6.28 22.60 3.98
C LYS A 111 5.00 21.78 4.16
N VAL A 112 5.10 20.61 4.76
CA VAL A 112 3.92 19.78 5.10
C VAL A 112 3.07 20.47 6.19
N TRP A 113 3.68 21.14 7.18
CA TRP A 113 2.97 21.93 8.18
C TRP A 113 2.32 23.19 7.61
N GLU A 114 2.97 23.88 6.66
CA GLU A 114 2.37 25.00 5.91
C GLU A 114 1.10 24.52 5.18
N TRP A 115 1.18 23.41 4.45
CA TRP A 115 0.04 22.78 3.80
C TRP A 115 -1.10 22.46 4.77
N LYS A 116 -0.79 21.84 5.91
CA LYS A 116 -1.78 21.54 6.97
C LYS A 116 -2.50 22.80 7.46
N ASN A 117 -1.79 23.90 7.65
CA ASN A 117 -2.39 25.14 8.14
C ASN A 117 -3.33 25.76 7.08
N GLU A 118 -2.95 25.72 5.81
CA GLU A 118 -3.76 26.20 4.70
C GLU A 118 -5.03 25.36 4.53
N TYR A 119 -4.88 24.07 4.28
CA TYR A 119 -6.01 23.19 3.92
C TYR A 119 -6.87 22.82 5.12
N GLY A 120 -6.31 22.69 6.30
CA GLY A 120 -7.10 22.50 7.52
C GLY A 120 -8.08 23.63 7.78
N GLY A 121 -7.66 24.88 7.54
CA GLY A 121 -8.52 26.06 7.61
C GLY A 121 -9.65 26.06 6.59
N ILE A 122 -9.34 25.67 5.35
CA ILE A 122 -10.34 25.57 4.26
C ILE A 122 -11.43 24.55 4.62
N ILE A 123 -11.04 23.35 5.07
CA ILE A 123 -11.95 22.27 5.46
C ILE A 123 -12.91 22.72 6.57
N ILE A 124 -12.39 23.31 7.64
CA ILE A 124 -13.20 23.81 8.75
C ILE A 124 -14.20 24.88 8.27
N ASN A 125 -13.75 25.81 7.42
CA ASN A 125 -14.62 26.84 6.86
C ASN A 125 -15.73 26.24 5.96
N GLN A 126 -15.42 25.20 5.18
CA GLN A 126 -16.40 24.48 4.36
C GLN A 126 -17.45 23.78 5.25
N LEU A 127 -17.03 23.11 6.33
CA LEU A 127 -17.96 22.49 7.30
C LEU A 127 -18.87 23.53 7.97
N LYS A 128 -18.34 24.70 8.32
CA LYS A 128 -19.11 25.81 8.87
C LYS A 128 -20.14 26.35 7.85
N LYS A 129 -19.75 26.47 6.58
CA LYS A 129 -20.66 26.86 5.48
C LYS A 129 -21.77 25.83 5.24
N LEU A 130 -21.51 24.53 5.45
CA LEU A 130 -22.55 23.50 5.46
C LEU A 130 -23.50 23.60 6.65
N GLY A 131 -23.21 24.46 7.63
CA GLY A 131 -24.01 24.61 8.83
C GLY A 131 -23.73 23.57 9.93
N CYS A 132 -22.64 22.81 9.82
CA CYS A 132 -22.29 21.75 10.79
C CYS A 132 -22.20 22.30 12.21
N SER A 133 -23.03 21.76 13.13
CA SER A 133 -23.14 22.22 14.50
C SER A 133 -22.18 21.50 15.47
N CYS A 134 -20.90 21.42 15.07
CA CYS A 134 -19.82 20.85 15.88
C CYS A 134 -19.45 21.75 17.06
N ASP A 135 -18.96 21.16 18.15
CA ASP A 135 -18.28 21.93 19.20
C ASP A 135 -16.85 22.29 18.77
N TRP A 136 -16.71 23.39 18.04
CA TRP A 136 -15.43 23.87 17.50
C TRP A 136 -14.38 24.18 18.56
N SER A 137 -14.79 24.42 19.82
CA SER A 137 -13.83 24.60 20.91
C SER A 137 -13.02 23.35 21.22
N ARG A 138 -13.47 22.19 20.72
CA ARG A 138 -12.83 20.89 20.85
C ARG A 138 -12.18 20.39 19.55
N ASN A 139 -12.05 21.28 18.55
CA ASN A 139 -11.43 20.85 17.29
C ASN A 139 -10.05 20.23 17.53
N ALA A 140 -9.82 19.05 16.97
CA ALA A 140 -8.60 18.29 17.15
C ALA A 140 -7.96 17.94 15.78
N PHE A 141 -6.66 17.83 15.78
CA PHE A 141 -5.89 17.32 14.63
C PHE A 141 -5.18 16.04 15.06
N THR A 142 -5.19 15.02 14.21
CA THR A 142 -4.67 13.68 14.58
C THR A 142 -3.19 13.65 14.99
N MET A 143 -2.42 14.70 14.69
CA MET A 143 -1.05 14.86 15.18
C MET A 143 -0.89 15.88 16.33
N ASP A 144 -1.98 16.31 16.96
CA ASP A 144 -1.88 17.12 18.17
C ASP A 144 -1.12 16.38 19.28
N GLU A 145 -0.45 17.11 20.15
CA GLU A 145 0.47 16.57 21.16
C GLU A 145 -0.17 15.49 22.03
N ASN A 146 -1.41 15.72 22.50
CA ASN A 146 -2.12 14.76 23.35
C ASN A 146 -2.48 13.47 22.59
N LEU A 147 -2.90 13.58 21.32
CA LEU A 147 -3.19 12.43 20.48
C LEU A 147 -1.91 11.66 20.14
N SER A 148 -0.82 12.36 19.82
CA SER A 148 0.50 11.75 19.58
C SER A 148 0.99 10.96 20.80
N LYS A 149 0.88 11.52 22.01
CA LYS A 149 1.20 10.82 23.26
C LYS A 149 0.35 9.54 23.45
N SER A 150 -0.95 9.63 23.14
CA SER A 150 -1.86 8.50 23.24
C SER A 150 -1.50 7.38 22.24
N VAL A 151 -1.15 7.72 21.00
CA VAL A 151 -0.71 6.78 19.98
C VAL A 151 0.56 6.05 20.42
N VAL A 152 1.57 6.79 20.90
CA VAL A 152 2.82 6.19 21.40
C VAL A 152 2.55 5.26 22.59
N LYS A 153 1.70 5.68 23.53
CA LYS A 153 1.32 4.85 24.69
C LYS A 153 0.67 3.54 24.25
N VAL A 154 -0.32 3.60 23.37
CA VAL A 154 -1.02 2.41 22.86
C VAL A 154 -0.05 1.49 22.10
N PHE A 155 0.83 2.03 21.27
CA PHE A 155 1.84 1.26 20.55
C PHE A 155 2.74 0.50 21.53
N VAL A 156 3.26 1.18 22.56
CA VAL A 156 4.13 0.55 23.57
C VAL A 156 3.39 -0.51 24.38
N ASP A 157 2.13 -0.27 24.78
CA ASP A 157 1.31 -1.23 25.50
C ASP A 157 1.04 -2.49 24.68
N LEU A 158 0.74 -2.34 23.39
CA LEU A 158 0.52 -3.46 22.46
C LEU A 158 1.83 -4.22 22.17
N TYR A 159 2.96 -3.52 22.08
CA TYR A 159 4.26 -4.15 21.92
C TYR A 159 4.63 -5.01 23.16
N LYS A 160 4.45 -4.47 24.36
CA LYS A 160 4.68 -5.21 25.63
C LYS A 160 3.79 -6.47 25.72
N LYS A 161 2.57 -6.41 25.19
CA LYS A 161 1.64 -7.54 25.10
C LYS A 161 1.96 -8.52 23.96
N LYS A 162 3.02 -8.29 23.19
CA LYS A 162 3.41 -9.08 22.00
C LYS A 162 2.28 -9.18 20.95
N ILE A 163 1.48 -8.14 20.84
CA ILE A 163 0.43 -7.98 19.83
C ILE A 163 1.00 -7.22 18.61
N ILE A 164 1.79 -6.18 18.87
CA ILE A 164 2.62 -5.54 17.85
C ILE A 164 4.00 -6.18 17.90
N TYR A 165 4.54 -6.53 16.75
CA TYR A 165 5.86 -7.15 16.62
C TYR A 165 6.53 -6.75 15.32
N LYS A 166 7.87 -6.79 15.30
CA LYS A 166 8.69 -6.54 14.12
C LYS A 166 9.08 -7.87 13.50
N SER A 167 8.94 -8.00 12.18
CA SER A 167 9.28 -9.22 11.46
C SER A 167 9.69 -8.90 10.03
N LYS A 168 10.58 -9.73 9.50
CA LYS A 168 10.98 -9.70 8.09
C LYS A 168 10.04 -10.59 7.30
N LYS A 169 9.19 -9.98 6.47
CA LYS A 169 8.22 -10.68 5.62
C LYS A 169 8.18 -10.05 4.24
N LEU A 170 7.63 -10.79 3.30
CA LEU A 170 7.29 -10.27 1.98
C LEU A 170 6.08 -9.33 2.12
N VAL A 171 6.17 -8.14 1.55
CA VAL A 171 5.10 -7.13 1.55
C VAL A 171 4.90 -6.58 0.15
N ASN A 172 3.74 -5.98 -0.12
CA ASN A 172 3.56 -5.14 -1.30
C ASN A 172 4.41 -3.88 -1.13
N TRP A 173 5.29 -3.63 -2.07
CA TRP A 173 6.25 -2.53 -2.03
C TRP A 173 6.07 -1.59 -3.21
N ASP A 174 5.88 -0.33 -2.92
CA ASP A 174 5.88 0.75 -3.92
C ASP A 174 7.31 1.23 -4.14
N THR A 175 7.85 0.97 -5.32
CA THR A 175 9.25 1.30 -5.66
C THR A 175 9.49 2.78 -5.92
N VAL A 176 8.43 3.57 -6.18
CA VAL A 176 8.49 5.02 -6.38
C VAL A 176 8.41 5.75 -5.03
N LEU A 177 7.44 5.39 -4.20
CA LEU A 177 7.27 5.95 -2.87
C LEU A 177 8.24 5.36 -1.83
N LYS A 178 8.89 4.23 -2.16
CA LYS A 178 9.80 3.47 -1.27
C LYS A 178 9.16 3.13 0.06
N THR A 179 7.98 2.56 -0.01
CA THR A 179 7.20 2.18 1.17
C THR A 179 6.41 0.91 0.94
N ALA A 180 6.13 0.19 2.02
CA ALA A 180 5.11 -0.86 2.01
C ALA A 180 3.73 -0.22 1.85
N ILE A 181 2.86 -0.88 1.11
CA ILE A 181 1.45 -0.51 0.94
C ILE A 181 0.56 -1.70 1.34
N SER A 182 -0.66 -1.40 1.78
CA SER A 182 -1.63 -2.42 2.16
C SER A 182 -2.26 -3.08 0.93
N ASP A 183 -2.85 -4.28 1.10
CA ASP A 183 -3.54 -4.98 0.02
C ASP A 183 -4.72 -4.15 -0.55
N LEU A 184 -5.34 -3.27 0.27
CA LEU A 184 -6.42 -2.38 -0.14
C LEU A 184 -5.95 -1.22 -1.05
N GLU A 185 -4.66 -0.91 -1.05
CA GLU A 185 -4.03 0.14 -1.87
C GLU A 185 -3.41 -0.44 -3.16
N VAL A 186 -3.64 -1.73 -3.42
CA VAL A 186 -3.16 -2.42 -4.63
C VAL A 186 -4.31 -2.60 -5.61
N ASP A 187 -4.20 -1.93 -6.75
CA ASP A 187 -5.15 -2.01 -7.86
C ASP A 187 -4.69 -3.07 -8.88
N GLN A 188 -5.51 -4.11 -9.09
CA GLN A 188 -5.21 -5.18 -10.04
C GLN A 188 -5.70 -4.78 -11.43
N ARG A 189 -4.77 -4.59 -12.37
CA ARG A 189 -5.09 -4.17 -13.75
C ARG A 189 -4.76 -5.26 -14.75
N GLU A 190 -5.69 -5.50 -15.67
CA GLU A 190 -5.46 -6.37 -16.82
C GLU A 190 -4.63 -5.63 -17.86
N VAL A 191 -3.49 -6.23 -18.22
CA VAL A 191 -2.56 -5.67 -19.21
C VAL A 191 -2.18 -6.75 -20.23
N ASN A 192 -1.97 -6.34 -21.48
CA ASN A 192 -1.36 -7.19 -22.48
C ASN A 192 0.09 -7.47 -22.07
N SER A 193 0.44 -8.73 -21.96
CA SER A 193 1.73 -9.21 -21.48
C SER A 193 2.18 -10.42 -22.28
N LYS A 194 3.35 -10.94 -21.95
CA LYS A 194 3.89 -12.16 -22.56
C LYS A 194 4.23 -13.19 -21.49
N LEU A 195 4.03 -14.44 -21.81
CA LEU A 195 4.51 -15.60 -21.09
C LEU A 195 5.75 -16.13 -21.81
N TYR A 196 6.86 -16.19 -21.09
CA TYR A 196 8.17 -16.60 -21.61
C TYR A 196 8.51 -18.00 -21.17
N HIS A 197 8.77 -18.88 -22.13
CA HIS A 197 9.21 -20.26 -21.89
C HIS A 197 10.73 -20.33 -21.94
N ILE A 198 11.36 -20.67 -20.82
CA ILE A 198 12.81 -20.65 -20.66
C ILE A 198 13.32 -22.05 -20.33
N LYS A 199 14.35 -22.49 -21.04
CA LYS A 199 15.02 -23.79 -20.86
C LYS A 199 16.06 -23.68 -19.76
N TYR A 200 15.96 -24.50 -18.71
CA TYR A 200 16.95 -24.64 -17.65
C TYR A 200 17.69 -25.95 -17.86
N PRO A 201 18.99 -25.93 -18.18
CA PRO A 201 19.80 -27.14 -18.40
C PRO A 201 19.83 -28.01 -17.14
N ILE A 202 19.59 -29.33 -17.29
CA ILE A 202 19.65 -30.28 -16.20
C ILE A 202 21.07 -30.81 -16.06
N GLU A 203 21.59 -30.79 -14.82
CA GLU A 203 22.97 -31.23 -14.57
C GLU A 203 23.16 -32.74 -14.87
N GLY A 204 24.23 -33.05 -15.58
CA GLY A 204 24.63 -34.43 -15.87
C GLY A 204 23.87 -35.12 -17.00
N ILE A 205 22.96 -34.45 -17.69
CA ILE A 205 22.26 -34.95 -18.87
C ILE A 205 22.08 -33.82 -19.90
N ASN A 206 22.01 -34.20 -21.18
CA ASN A 206 21.78 -33.22 -22.24
C ASN A 206 20.27 -32.97 -22.45
N GLU A 207 19.59 -32.57 -21.37
CA GLU A 207 18.16 -32.27 -21.37
C GLU A 207 17.89 -30.94 -20.65
N PHE A 208 16.71 -30.39 -20.85
CA PHE A 208 16.26 -29.15 -20.24
C PHE A 208 14.93 -29.36 -19.51
N ILE A 209 14.73 -28.67 -18.39
CA ILE A 209 13.39 -28.42 -17.88
C ILE A 209 12.95 -27.04 -18.33
N THR A 210 11.78 -26.94 -18.95
CA THR A 210 11.26 -25.67 -19.44
C THR A 210 10.28 -25.10 -18.42
N ILE A 211 10.53 -23.86 -17.96
CA ILE A 211 9.62 -23.11 -17.11
C ILE A 211 8.91 -22.02 -17.90
N ALA A 212 7.74 -21.62 -17.46
CA ALA A 212 7.00 -20.48 -18.03
C ALA A 212 6.86 -19.38 -17.00
N THR A 213 7.17 -18.13 -17.38
CA THR A 213 7.09 -16.97 -16.48
C THR A 213 6.68 -15.69 -17.21
N THR A 214 5.94 -14.84 -16.54
CA THR A 214 5.66 -13.45 -16.99
C THR A 214 6.74 -12.47 -16.53
N ARG A 215 7.64 -12.91 -15.62
CA ARG A 215 8.63 -12.07 -14.96
C ARG A 215 10.05 -12.64 -15.06
N PRO A 216 10.65 -12.66 -16.27
CA PRO A 216 11.97 -13.24 -16.47
C PRO A 216 13.07 -12.55 -15.67
N GLU A 217 12.91 -11.26 -15.31
CA GLU A 217 13.90 -10.51 -14.51
C GLU A 217 14.07 -11.09 -13.09
N THR A 218 13.02 -11.73 -12.54
CA THR A 218 13.13 -12.33 -11.21
C THR A 218 13.87 -13.67 -11.20
N MET A 219 14.05 -14.31 -12.38
CA MET A 219 14.76 -15.59 -12.47
C MET A 219 16.18 -15.53 -11.91
N LEU A 220 16.82 -14.36 -11.92
CA LEU A 220 18.15 -14.17 -11.33
C LEU A 220 18.17 -14.53 -9.84
N GLY A 221 17.02 -14.51 -9.16
CA GLY A 221 16.83 -14.89 -7.77
C GLY A 221 16.25 -16.29 -7.54
N ASP A 222 16.11 -17.13 -8.56
CA ASP A 222 15.54 -18.47 -8.40
C ASP A 222 16.39 -19.34 -7.49
N THR A 223 15.73 -20.13 -6.66
CA THR A 223 16.39 -21.03 -5.69
C THR A 223 15.96 -22.48 -5.82
N ALA A 224 14.91 -22.76 -6.60
CA ALA A 224 14.49 -24.10 -6.99
C ALA A 224 13.61 -24.04 -8.25
N VAL A 225 13.38 -25.23 -8.85
CA VAL A 225 12.29 -25.47 -9.78
C VAL A 225 11.35 -26.48 -9.11
N ALA A 226 10.07 -26.15 -8.97
CA ALA A 226 9.07 -27.05 -8.39
C ALA A 226 8.29 -27.77 -9.49
N VAL A 227 8.01 -29.05 -9.25
CA VAL A 227 7.13 -29.87 -10.07
C VAL A 227 6.15 -30.62 -9.17
N ASN A 228 4.98 -30.97 -9.70
CA ASN A 228 4.00 -31.71 -8.92
C ASN A 228 4.49 -33.13 -8.63
N PRO A 229 4.36 -33.64 -7.40
CA PRO A 229 4.77 -35.03 -7.06
C PRO A 229 4.04 -36.09 -7.88
N LYS A 230 2.83 -35.81 -8.41
CA LYS A 230 2.03 -36.68 -9.23
C LYS A 230 2.34 -36.58 -10.73
N ASP A 231 3.13 -35.60 -11.16
CA ASP A 231 3.48 -35.37 -12.56
C ASP A 231 4.54 -36.37 -13.03
N LYS A 232 4.12 -37.37 -13.79
CA LYS A 232 4.99 -38.43 -14.30
C LYS A 232 6.07 -37.93 -15.27
N ARG A 233 5.87 -36.79 -15.92
CA ARG A 233 6.82 -36.21 -16.90
C ARG A 233 8.18 -35.91 -16.26
N TYR A 234 8.18 -35.54 -15.01
CA TYR A 234 9.38 -35.10 -14.30
C TYR A 234 9.99 -36.13 -13.34
N LYS A 235 9.42 -37.33 -13.25
CA LYS A 235 9.84 -38.38 -12.30
C LYS A 235 11.34 -38.73 -12.41
N LYS A 236 11.92 -38.73 -13.61
CA LYS A 236 13.33 -39.06 -13.87
C LYS A 236 14.32 -37.97 -13.46
N VAL A 237 13.84 -36.74 -13.25
CA VAL A 237 14.67 -35.55 -12.96
C VAL A 237 14.50 -35.03 -11.55
N LEU A 238 13.61 -35.66 -10.75
CA LEU A 238 13.40 -35.27 -9.36
C LEU A 238 14.70 -35.36 -8.56
N GLY A 239 14.95 -34.31 -7.76
CA GLY A 239 16.15 -34.22 -6.91
C GLY A 239 17.44 -33.88 -7.64
N LYS A 240 17.46 -33.87 -9.00
CA LYS A 240 18.59 -33.36 -9.77
C LYS A 240 18.71 -31.84 -9.64
N ASN A 241 19.86 -31.32 -10.01
CA ASN A 241 20.06 -29.88 -10.11
C ASN A 241 19.80 -29.42 -11.55
N VAL A 242 19.40 -28.16 -11.68
CA VAL A 242 19.47 -27.42 -12.93
C VAL A 242 20.50 -26.29 -12.80
N THR A 243 21.13 -25.92 -13.88
CA THR A 243 21.96 -24.74 -13.96
C THR A 243 21.08 -23.55 -14.32
N LEU A 244 20.97 -22.59 -13.41
CA LEU A 244 20.17 -21.38 -13.63
C LEU A 244 20.77 -20.57 -14.77
N PRO A 245 20.04 -20.36 -15.88
CA PRO A 245 20.54 -19.61 -17.03
C PRO A 245 21.06 -18.22 -16.63
N LEU A 246 22.06 -17.74 -17.33
CA LEU A 246 22.71 -16.42 -17.15
C LEU A 246 23.43 -16.24 -15.80
N VAL A 247 23.11 -17.03 -14.79
CA VAL A 247 23.65 -16.93 -13.42
C VAL A 247 24.69 -18.01 -13.13
N GLY A 248 24.51 -19.21 -13.71
CA GLY A 248 25.39 -20.37 -13.48
C GLY A 248 25.16 -21.08 -12.14
N ARG A 249 24.28 -20.56 -11.27
CA ARG A 249 23.99 -21.19 -9.97
C ARG A 249 23.23 -22.50 -10.14
N LYS A 250 23.62 -23.53 -9.39
CA LYS A 250 22.89 -24.79 -9.31
C LYS A 250 21.73 -24.67 -8.35
N ILE A 251 20.53 -25.03 -8.79
CA ILE A 251 19.30 -25.06 -8.00
C ILE A 251 18.62 -26.40 -8.18
N LYS A 252 17.92 -26.91 -7.14
CA LYS A 252 17.31 -28.23 -7.14
C LYS A 252 15.96 -28.24 -7.85
N ILE A 253 15.63 -29.37 -8.49
CA ILE A 253 14.26 -29.73 -8.85
C ILE A 253 13.61 -30.36 -7.62
N ILE A 254 12.59 -29.71 -7.08
CA ILE A 254 11.85 -30.15 -5.87
C ILE A 254 10.43 -30.57 -6.24
N THR A 255 9.78 -31.32 -5.35
CA THR A 255 8.36 -31.63 -5.46
C THR A 255 7.55 -30.71 -4.59
N ASP A 256 6.50 -30.11 -5.16
CA ASP A 256 5.56 -29.30 -4.41
C ASP A 256 4.19 -29.30 -5.13
N GLU A 257 3.08 -29.45 -4.38
CA GLU A 257 1.72 -29.46 -4.92
C GLU A 257 1.31 -28.08 -5.49
N TYR A 258 2.05 -27.04 -5.20
CA TYR A 258 1.90 -25.71 -5.80
C TYR A 258 2.05 -25.73 -7.33
N ALA A 259 2.92 -26.60 -7.86
CA ALA A 259 3.08 -26.75 -9.30
C ALA A 259 1.89 -27.50 -9.90
N ASP A 260 1.04 -26.80 -10.67
CA ASP A 260 -0.10 -27.42 -11.35
C ASP A 260 0.37 -28.07 -12.65
N PRO A 261 0.20 -29.41 -12.81
CA PRO A 261 0.60 -30.12 -14.02
C PRO A 261 -0.11 -29.66 -15.31
N ASN A 262 -1.27 -28.99 -15.16
CA ASN A 262 -2.12 -28.53 -16.26
C ASN A 262 -1.85 -27.06 -16.64
N GLN A 263 -1.00 -26.36 -15.89
CA GLN A 263 -0.66 -24.98 -16.19
C GLN A 263 0.75 -24.86 -16.79
N GLY A 264 0.87 -24.17 -17.92
CA GLY A 264 2.12 -23.97 -18.63
C GLY A 264 2.82 -25.29 -18.92
N THR A 265 4.06 -25.43 -18.43
CA THR A 265 4.86 -26.65 -18.57
C THR A 265 4.64 -27.66 -17.43
N GLY A 266 3.92 -27.27 -16.37
CA GLY A 266 3.83 -28.03 -15.11
C GLY A 266 5.06 -27.89 -14.21
N ALA A 267 6.11 -27.21 -14.67
CA ALA A 267 7.31 -26.87 -13.89
C ALA A 267 7.31 -25.37 -13.61
N VAL A 268 7.49 -25.02 -12.35
CA VAL A 268 7.41 -23.63 -11.87
C VAL A 268 8.76 -23.23 -11.26
N LYS A 269 9.32 -22.12 -11.72
CA LYS A 269 10.48 -21.50 -11.05
C LYS A 269 10.07 -21.01 -9.67
N ILE A 270 10.91 -21.14 -8.68
CA ILE A 270 10.65 -20.68 -7.32
C ILE A 270 11.61 -19.57 -6.96
N THR A 271 11.04 -18.36 -6.82
CA THR A 271 11.76 -17.13 -6.46
C THR A 271 11.19 -16.55 -5.16
N PRO A 272 11.54 -17.08 -4.00
CA PRO A 272 10.85 -16.78 -2.73
C PRO A 272 10.89 -15.30 -2.31
N ALA A 273 11.83 -14.53 -2.83
CA ALA A 273 11.94 -13.11 -2.49
C ALA A 273 11.04 -12.18 -3.36
N HIS A 274 10.42 -12.71 -4.42
CA HIS A 274 9.74 -11.89 -5.44
C HIS A 274 8.34 -12.37 -5.82
N ASP A 275 7.81 -13.37 -5.12
CA ASP A 275 6.43 -13.85 -5.26
C ASP A 275 5.93 -14.39 -3.92
N PHE A 276 4.68 -14.05 -3.55
CA PHE A 276 4.09 -14.46 -2.27
C PHE A 276 3.84 -15.96 -2.16
N ASN A 277 3.52 -16.62 -3.26
CA ASN A 277 3.31 -18.06 -3.27
C ASN A 277 4.64 -18.80 -3.27
N ASP A 278 5.61 -18.34 -4.06
CA ASP A 278 6.99 -18.87 -4.05
C ASP A 278 7.63 -18.70 -2.67
N TYR A 279 7.32 -17.61 -1.94
CA TYR A 279 7.76 -17.42 -0.56
C TYR A 279 7.26 -18.54 0.36
N LYS A 280 5.98 -18.92 0.25
CA LYS A 280 5.40 -20.03 1.02
C LYS A 280 6.06 -21.36 0.67
N VAL A 281 6.28 -21.61 -0.64
CA VAL A 281 7.05 -22.79 -1.11
C VAL A 281 8.46 -22.76 -0.54
N GLY A 282 9.13 -21.62 -0.60
CA GLY A 282 10.48 -21.43 -0.08
C GLY A 282 10.61 -21.74 1.41
N VAL A 283 9.67 -21.22 2.21
CA VAL A 283 9.66 -21.46 3.67
C VAL A 283 9.47 -22.93 4.00
N ARG A 284 8.45 -23.62 3.42
CA ARG A 284 8.19 -25.03 3.74
C ARG A 284 9.26 -25.99 3.22
N ASN A 285 9.93 -25.63 2.12
CA ASN A 285 11.03 -26.41 1.56
C ASN A 285 12.42 -25.95 2.06
N LYS A 286 12.49 -24.98 2.99
CA LYS A 286 13.73 -24.42 3.56
C LYS A 286 14.70 -23.89 2.48
N LEU A 287 14.17 -23.29 1.43
CA LEU A 287 14.95 -22.70 0.35
C LEU A 287 15.58 -21.38 0.78
N LYS A 288 16.69 -21.02 0.15
CA LYS A 288 17.31 -19.69 0.32
C LYS A 288 16.38 -18.62 -0.24
N ILE A 289 16.15 -17.55 0.49
CA ILE A 289 15.37 -16.40 0.05
C ILE A 289 16.37 -15.36 -0.47
N LEU A 290 16.45 -15.22 -1.79
CA LEU A 290 17.44 -14.37 -2.46
C LEU A 290 16.76 -13.19 -3.14
N ASN A 291 16.85 -12.01 -2.53
CA ASN A 291 16.36 -10.76 -3.11
C ASN A 291 17.35 -10.23 -4.16
N VAL A 292 16.89 -9.94 -5.37
CA VAL A 292 17.68 -9.38 -6.46
C VAL A 292 17.32 -7.94 -6.82
N PHE A 293 16.39 -7.29 -6.08
CA PHE A 293 16.02 -5.90 -6.29
C PHE A 293 16.45 -4.98 -5.15
N THR A 294 16.66 -3.71 -5.48
CA THR A 294 16.75 -2.61 -4.50
C THR A 294 15.35 -2.09 -4.16
N GLU A 295 15.27 -1.15 -3.21
CA GLU A 295 14.00 -0.47 -2.85
C GLU A 295 13.40 0.31 -4.03
N GLU A 296 14.21 0.74 -4.98
CA GLU A 296 13.80 1.41 -6.21
C GLU A 296 13.38 0.46 -7.34
N GLY A 297 13.41 -0.85 -7.11
CA GLY A 297 13.11 -1.86 -8.13
C GLY A 297 14.22 -2.03 -9.18
N LYS A 298 15.45 -1.64 -8.85
CA LYS A 298 16.63 -1.89 -9.69
C LYS A 298 17.30 -3.21 -9.30
N ILE A 299 17.98 -3.83 -10.24
CA ILE A 299 18.77 -5.04 -9.98
C ILE A 299 19.92 -4.73 -8.99
N ASN A 300 20.04 -5.54 -7.94
CA ASN A 300 21.05 -5.37 -6.90
C ASN A 300 22.27 -6.29 -7.10
N LYS A 301 23.25 -6.20 -6.19
CA LYS A 301 24.52 -6.94 -6.20
C LYS A 301 24.42 -8.47 -6.07
N ASN A 302 23.25 -9.02 -5.85
CA ASN A 302 23.02 -10.47 -5.77
C ASN A 302 22.81 -11.10 -7.16
N ALA A 303 22.68 -10.28 -8.20
CA ALA A 303 22.59 -10.69 -9.59
C ALA A 303 23.96 -10.59 -10.29
N PRO A 304 24.13 -11.17 -11.49
CA PRO A 304 25.34 -10.99 -12.30
C PRO A 304 25.61 -9.52 -12.63
N THR A 305 26.89 -9.17 -12.71
CA THR A 305 27.38 -7.79 -12.81
C THR A 305 26.78 -7.01 -13.97
N GLU A 306 26.54 -7.66 -15.10
CA GLU A 306 25.99 -7.08 -16.32
C GLU A 306 24.53 -6.58 -16.19
N TYR A 307 23.81 -6.96 -15.11
CA TYR A 307 22.45 -6.54 -14.84
C TYR A 307 22.35 -5.54 -13.69
N ILE A 308 23.39 -5.42 -12.84
CA ILE A 308 23.38 -4.56 -11.64
C ILE A 308 23.09 -3.11 -12.03
N GLY A 309 22.14 -2.49 -11.30
CA GLY A 309 21.74 -1.09 -11.47
C GLY A 309 20.70 -0.85 -12.55
N LEU A 310 20.43 -1.83 -13.42
CA LEU A 310 19.34 -1.71 -14.39
C LEU A 310 17.98 -1.65 -13.69
N ASP A 311 17.07 -0.83 -14.22
CA ASP A 311 15.65 -0.92 -13.87
C ASP A 311 15.12 -2.33 -14.20
N ARG A 312 14.18 -2.84 -13.40
CA ARG A 312 13.63 -4.20 -13.56
C ARG A 312 13.09 -4.49 -14.96
N PHE A 313 12.49 -3.49 -15.63
CA PHE A 313 11.95 -3.67 -16.98
C PHE A 313 13.05 -3.61 -18.05
N ASP A 314 14.09 -2.81 -17.83
CA ASP A 314 15.29 -2.81 -18.69
C ASP A 314 16.03 -4.13 -18.54
N ALA A 315 16.20 -4.60 -17.31
CA ALA A 315 16.78 -5.92 -17.02
C ALA A 315 15.98 -7.04 -17.69
N ARG A 316 14.63 -7.00 -17.67
CA ARG A 316 13.77 -7.96 -18.38
C ARG A 316 14.11 -8.02 -19.86
N ARG A 317 14.20 -6.86 -20.53
CA ARG A 317 14.54 -6.79 -21.96
C ARG A 317 15.91 -7.39 -22.26
N LYS A 318 16.91 -7.02 -21.46
CA LYS A 318 18.27 -7.53 -21.63
C LYS A 318 18.37 -9.04 -21.38
N ILE A 319 17.74 -9.55 -20.32
CA ILE A 319 17.68 -10.97 -19.98
C ILE A 319 17.07 -11.79 -21.12
N LEU A 320 15.96 -11.33 -21.70
CA LEU A 320 15.31 -12.00 -22.83
C LEU A 320 16.21 -12.04 -24.07
N GLN A 321 16.92 -10.96 -24.36
CA GLN A 321 17.91 -10.90 -25.44
C GLN A 321 19.05 -11.90 -25.20
N ASP A 322 19.61 -11.93 -24.00
CA ASP A 322 20.73 -12.81 -23.64
C ASP A 322 20.29 -14.29 -23.66
N LEU A 323 19.07 -14.61 -23.22
CA LEU A 323 18.48 -15.95 -23.30
C LEU A 323 18.25 -16.38 -24.76
N SER A 324 17.77 -15.47 -25.60
CA SER A 324 17.57 -15.73 -27.03
C SER A 324 18.89 -16.03 -27.72
N THR A 325 19.92 -15.22 -27.48
CA THR A 325 21.28 -15.41 -28.04
C THR A 325 21.89 -16.75 -27.65
N LYS A 326 21.59 -17.25 -26.44
CA LYS A 326 22.05 -18.57 -25.95
C LYS A 326 21.12 -19.73 -26.35
N GLY A 327 20.05 -19.50 -27.10
CA GLY A 327 19.09 -20.53 -27.51
C GLY A 327 18.30 -21.11 -26.34
N LEU A 328 18.20 -20.38 -25.21
CA LEU A 328 17.52 -20.79 -23.99
C LEU A 328 16.09 -20.23 -23.86
N LEU A 329 15.72 -19.25 -24.67
CA LEU A 329 14.34 -18.80 -24.83
C LEU A 329 13.62 -19.72 -25.82
N ALA A 330 12.72 -20.57 -25.32
CA ALA A 330 12.06 -21.58 -26.14
C ALA A 330 10.85 -21.02 -26.92
N LYS A 331 10.06 -20.14 -26.29
CA LYS A 331 8.80 -19.62 -26.85
C LYS A 331 8.37 -18.36 -26.13
N GLU A 332 7.66 -17.48 -26.81
CA GLU A 332 6.90 -16.37 -26.25
C GLU A 332 5.42 -16.50 -26.62
N GLU A 333 4.53 -16.26 -25.67
CA GLU A 333 3.07 -16.28 -25.88
C GLU A 333 2.45 -14.97 -25.42
N ASN A 334 1.56 -14.40 -26.22
CA ASN A 334 0.78 -13.25 -25.79
C ASN A 334 -0.32 -13.68 -24.82
N ILE A 335 -0.43 -13.00 -23.70
CA ILE A 335 -1.43 -13.26 -22.66
C ILE A 335 -2.01 -11.96 -22.12
N ILE A 336 -3.20 -12.03 -21.54
CA ILE A 336 -3.72 -10.98 -20.64
C ILE A 336 -3.30 -11.38 -19.23
N ASN A 337 -2.60 -10.48 -18.54
CA ASN A 337 -2.09 -10.71 -17.20
C ASN A 337 -2.60 -9.65 -16.22
N LYS A 338 -2.92 -10.03 -15.00
CA LYS A 338 -3.24 -9.11 -13.91
C LYS A 338 -1.95 -8.64 -13.24
N VAL A 339 -1.72 -7.33 -13.30
CA VAL A 339 -0.52 -6.70 -12.74
C VAL A 339 -0.94 -5.76 -11.60
N PRO A 340 -0.30 -5.88 -10.41
CA PRO A 340 -0.62 -5.03 -9.27
C PRO A 340 -0.01 -3.63 -9.44
N TYR A 341 -0.81 -2.58 -9.24
CA TYR A 341 -0.39 -1.17 -9.24
C TYR A 341 -0.70 -0.54 -7.89
N GLY A 342 0.19 0.33 -7.41
CA GLY A 342 -0.07 1.17 -6.24
C GLY A 342 -1.04 2.30 -6.62
N ASP A 343 -2.11 2.48 -5.87
CA ASP A 343 -3.16 3.47 -6.11
C ASP A 343 -2.64 4.92 -6.10
N ARG A 344 -1.60 5.20 -5.34
CA ARG A 344 -1.02 6.55 -5.16
C ARG A 344 0.06 6.90 -6.17
N SER A 345 0.97 5.96 -6.45
CA SER A 345 2.10 6.17 -7.35
C SER A 345 1.77 5.83 -8.80
N ASN A 346 0.72 5.03 -9.01
CA ASN A 346 0.39 4.43 -10.30
C ASN A 346 1.54 3.58 -10.88
N SER A 347 2.41 3.06 -10.04
CA SER A 347 3.54 2.20 -10.39
C SER A 347 3.24 0.74 -10.13
N VAL A 348 3.91 -0.16 -10.86
CA VAL A 348 3.82 -1.60 -10.60
C VAL A 348 4.43 -1.92 -9.24
N VAL A 349 3.65 -2.59 -8.41
CA VAL A 349 4.04 -3.03 -7.06
C VAL A 349 4.95 -4.25 -7.14
N GLU A 350 5.97 -4.29 -6.27
CA GLU A 350 6.87 -5.43 -6.14
C GLU A 350 6.65 -6.16 -4.82
N PRO A 351 6.55 -7.51 -4.82
CA PRO A 351 6.76 -8.27 -3.60
C PRO A 351 8.20 -8.05 -3.12
N PHE A 352 8.35 -7.49 -1.92
CA PHE A 352 9.67 -7.10 -1.39
C PHE A 352 9.87 -7.58 0.04
N LEU A 353 11.02 -8.20 0.31
CA LEU A 353 11.35 -8.73 1.62
C LEU A 353 11.98 -7.65 2.49
N THR A 354 11.21 -7.12 3.41
CA THR A 354 11.69 -6.06 4.32
C THR A 354 11.25 -6.29 5.74
N GLU A 355 11.91 -5.63 6.67
CA GLU A 355 11.56 -5.62 8.08
C GLU A 355 10.47 -4.58 8.32
N GLN A 356 9.30 -5.03 8.80
CA GLN A 356 8.13 -4.19 9.02
C GLN A 356 7.51 -4.47 10.39
N TRP A 357 6.69 -3.54 10.86
CA TRP A 357 5.83 -3.70 12.02
C TRP A 357 4.54 -4.39 11.61
N PHE A 358 4.15 -5.39 12.38
CA PHE A 358 2.92 -6.14 12.19
C PHE A 358 2.08 -6.13 13.45
N VAL A 359 0.76 -6.25 13.27
CA VAL A 359 -0.22 -6.39 14.34
C VAL A 359 -0.91 -7.75 14.23
N ASP A 360 -0.99 -8.48 15.33
CA ASP A 360 -1.84 -9.68 15.43
C ASP A 360 -3.30 -9.28 15.55
N ALA A 361 -3.90 -8.90 14.42
CA ALA A 361 -5.29 -8.48 14.34
C ALA A 361 -6.26 -9.60 14.76
N LYS A 362 -5.90 -10.88 14.53
CA LYS A 362 -6.70 -12.02 14.96
C LYS A 362 -6.83 -12.07 16.49
N LYS A 363 -5.72 -11.86 17.20
CA LYS A 363 -5.72 -11.83 18.67
C LYS A 363 -6.50 -10.62 19.22
N LEU A 364 -6.40 -9.46 18.57
CA LEU A 364 -7.15 -8.26 18.97
C LEU A 364 -8.66 -8.42 18.75
N SER A 365 -9.09 -9.03 17.65
CA SER A 365 -10.50 -9.15 17.26
C SER A 365 -11.30 -10.14 18.11
N ILE A 366 -10.66 -11.03 18.88
CA ILE A 366 -11.35 -12.05 19.70
C ILE A 366 -12.37 -11.41 20.68
N LYS A 367 -12.01 -10.25 21.25
CA LYS A 367 -12.88 -9.54 22.20
C LYS A 367 -13.93 -8.64 21.53
N ALA A 368 -13.77 -8.37 20.23
CA ALA A 368 -14.67 -7.52 19.47
C ALA A 368 -15.79 -8.34 18.78
N LYS A 369 -15.61 -9.63 18.62
CA LYS A 369 -16.61 -10.61 18.15
C LYS A 369 -17.48 -11.11 19.30
#